data_9870395aa2a4d8236a4c68cddc38ffdd
#
_entry.id   9870395aa2a4d8236a4c68cddc38ffdd
#
_cell.length_a   1.000
_cell.length_b   1.000
_cell.length_c   1.000
_cell.angle_alpha   90.00
_cell.angle_beta   90.00
_cell.angle_gamma   90.00
#
_symmetry.space_group_name_H-M   'P 1'
#
loop_
_entity.id
_entity.type
_entity.pdbx_description
1 polymer ?
#
loop_
_entity_poly.entity_id
_entity_poly.type
_entity_poly.pdbx_seq_one_letter_code
_entity_poly.pdbx_strand_id
1 'polypeptide(L)'
;KRCNSFVKRPSRPKRYTEISSRIMNELIAFTPDVEVFSVDEAFLDITRCQKLLGNPEKIAQLVKKRVHDCSDGLLCSVGLSGDKTTAKYAAKLKKPDGLTVIPPWASKNVLHHVPVTDLCGIAKGIGSFLAERGVYVCGDMQNLPIGVLAKRFGNLGRRIWFMAQGLDPEPVNINVAPPKSIGHGKVMPPNTKDIYIIKVFF
;
A
#
# COMPACT_ATOMS: atom_id res chain seq x y z
N LYS A 1 22.90 15.56 -13.72
CA LYS A 1 21.95 16.22 -14.67
C LYS A 1 20.61 15.51 -14.53
N ARG A 2 19.59 16.23 -14.06
CA ARG A 2 18.21 15.75 -13.98
C ARG A 2 17.52 16.08 -15.30
N CYS A 3 16.49 15.40 -15.70
CA CYS A 3 15.78 15.45 -16.97
C CYS A 3 15.75 16.83 -17.67
N ASN A 4 16.24 16.92 -18.91
CA ASN A 4 16.25 18.17 -19.70
C ASN A 4 14.87 18.48 -20.32
N SER A 5 13.93 17.52 -20.33
CA SER A 5 12.58 17.66 -20.88
C SER A 5 11.50 17.73 -19.78
N PHE A 6 11.85 18.28 -18.62
CA PHE A 6 10.95 18.40 -17.49
C PHE A 6 9.80 19.36 -17.79
N VAL A 7 8.57 18.86 -17.67
CA VAL A 7 7.34 19.66 -17.78
C VAL A 7 6.71 19.82 -16.41
N LYS A 8 6.72 21.06 -15.89
CA LYS A 8 6.08 21.39 -14.61
C LYS A 8 4.57 21.55 -14.79
N ARG A 9 3.79 20.86 -13.98
CA ARG A 9 2.32 21.01 -13.92
C ARG A 9 1.91 21.40 -12.50
N PRO A 10 0.94 22.29 -12.31
CA PRO A 10 0.39 22.61 -10.99
C PRO A 10 -0.36 21.41 -10.44
N SER A 11 -0.22 21.17 -9.14
CA SER A 11 -1.01 20.17 -8.42
C SER A 11 -2.48 20.60 -8.34
N ARG A 12 -3.40 19.64 -8.47
CA ARG A 12 -4.86 19.83 -8.41
C ARG A 12 -5.50 18.93 -7.35
N PRO A 13 -5.25 19.14 -6.05
CA PRO A 13 -5.70 18.23 -4.99
C PRO A 13 -7.21 17.96 -5.00
N LYS A 14 -8.03 18.98 -5.26
CA LYS A 14 -9.49 18.82 -5.36
C LYS A 14 -9.88 17.81 -6.45
N ARG A 15 -9.24 17.89 -7.63
CA ARG A 15 -9.48 16.95 -8.72
C ARG A 15 -9.04 15.53 -8.36
N TYR A 16 -7.91 15.39 -7.65
CA TYR A 16 -7.43 14.08 -7.20
C TYR A 16 -8.40 13.44 -6.21
N THR A 17 -8.89 14.20 -5.24
CA THR A 17 -9.90 13.72 -4.27
C THR A 17 -11.21 13.34 -4.96
N GLU A 18 -11.69 14.13 -5.92
CA GLU A 18 -12.91 13.86 -6.68
C GLU A 18 -12.81 12.53 -7.44
N ILE A 19 -11.72 12.32 -8.19
CA ILE A 19 -11.52 11.08 -8.96
C ILE A 19 -11.33 9.90 -8.02
N SER A 20 -10.54 10.05 -6.96
CA SER A 20 -10.36 9.02 -5.94
C SER A 20 -11.69 8.59 -5.33
N SER A 21 -12.51 9.54 -4.87
CA SER A 21 -13.83 9.22 -4.29
C SER A 21 -14.72 8.48 -5.27
N ARG A 22 -14.71 8.86 -6.56
CA ARG A 22 -15.46 8.18 -7.61
C ARG A 22 -14.99 6.73 -7.75
N ILE A 23 -13.67 6.51 -7.85
CA ILE A 23 -13.10 5.15 -7.94
C ILE A 23 -13.48 4.32 -6.72
N MET A 24 -13.27 4.84 -5.50
CA MET A 24 -13.53 4.09 -4.27
C MET A 24 -15.00 3.69 -4.14
N ASN A 25 -15.94 4.57 -4.54
CA ASN A 25 -17.37 4.27 -4.57
C ASN A 25 -17.71 3.15 -5.57
N GLU A 26 -17.05 3.14 -6.73
CA GLU A 26 -17.27 2.08 -7.74
C GLU A 26 -16.70 0.72 -7.31
N LEU A 27 -15.67 0.70 -6.45
CA LEU A 27 -15.10 -0.54 -5.93
C LEU A 27 -16.06 -1.28 -4.99
N ILE A 28 -16.96 -0.57 -4.30
CA ILE A 28 -17.99 -1.16 -3.41
C ILE A 28 -18.94 -2.08 -4.19
N ALA A 29 -19.12 -1.88 -5.50
CA ALA A 29 -19.93 -2.76 -6.34
C ALA A 29 -19.36 -4.19 -6.47
N PHE A 30 -18.09 -4.42 -6.18
CA PHE A 30 -17.46 -5.75 -6.24
C PHE A 30 -17.51 -6.49 -4.90
N THR A 31 -17.39 -5.77 -3.79
CA THR A 31 -17.44 -6.31 -2.45
C THR A 31 -17.75 -5.18 -1.45
N PRO A 32 -18.52 -5.44 -0.39
CA PRO A 32 -18.68 -4.48 0.70
C PRO A 32 -17.40 -4.30 1.54
N ASP A 33 -16.48 -5.27 1.47
CA ASP A 33 -15.26 -5.31 2.27
C ASP A 33 -14.14 -4.55 1.52
N VAL A 34 -14.26 -3.22 1.48
CA VAL A 34 -13.27 -2.30 0.87
C VAL A 34 -12.62 -1.45 1.94
N GLU A 35 -11.29 -1.51 2.00
CA GLU A 35 -10.46 -0.63 2.82
C GLU A 35 -9.79 0.42 1.94
N VAL A 36 -10.15 1.67 2.11
CA VAL A 36 -9.46 2.79 1.46
C VAL A 36 -8.15 3.05 2.22
N PHE A 37 -7.03 2.66 1.63
CA PHE A 37 -5.72 2.74 2.27
C PHE A 37 -5.05 4.10 2.07
N SER A 38 -5.23 4.70 0.88
CA SER A 38 -4.76 6.05 0.55
C SER A 38 -5.63 6.68 -0.54
N VAL A 39 -5.27 7.86 -1.03
CA VAL A 39 -5.97 8.54 -2.13
C VAL A 39 -5.99 7.73 -3.43
N ASP A 40 -5.06 6.81 -3.62
CA ASP A 40 -4.84 6.02 -4.84
C ASP A 40 -4.70 4.51 -4.59
N GLU A 41 -4.93 4.05 -3.37
CA GLU A 41 -4.78 2.65 -3.00
C GLU A 41 -5.99 2.16 -2.18
N ALA A 42 -6.48 0.96 -2.50
CA ALA A 42 -7.50 0.27 -1.73
C ALA A 42 -7.22 -1.23 -1.66
N PHE A 43 -7.68 -1.87 -0.59
CA PHE A 43 -7.74 -3.32 -0.47
C PHE A 43 -9.20 -3.77 -0.57
N LEU A 44 -9.42 -4.87 -1.28
CA LEU A 44 -10.72 -5.51 -1.44
C LEU A 44 -10.63 -6.96 -0.96
N ASP A 45 -11.47 -7.35 -0.01
CA ASP A 45 -11.66 -8.78 0.26
C ASP A 45 -12.76 -9.33 -0.67
N ILE A 46 -12.33 -10.14 -1.63
CA ILE A 46 -13.21 -10.75 -2.62
C ILE A 46 -13.57 -12.20 -2.32
N THR A 47 -13.19 -12.70 -1.13
CA THR A 47 -13.36 -14.12 -0.77
C THR A 47 -14.80 -14.59 -0.93
N ARG A 48 -15.77 -13.79 -0.49
CA ARG A 48 -17.21 -14.13 -0.54
C ARG A 48 -17.87 -13.84 -1.90
N CYS A 49 -17.20 -13.07 -2.76
CA CYS A 49 -17.81 -12.59 -4.01
C CYS A 49 -17.52 -13.48 -5.22
N GLN A 50 -16.61 -14.45 -5.07
CA GLN A 50 -16.16 -15.32 -6.16
C GLN A 50 -17.28 -16.16 -6.79
N LYS A 51 -18.26 -16.60 -5.99
CA LYS A 51 -19.41 -17.37 -6.51
C LYS A 51 -20.29 -16.53 -7.47
N LEU A 52 -20.35 -15.22 -7.25
CA LEU A 52 -21.17 -14.29 -8.03
C LEU A 52 -20.38 -13.73 -9.22
N LEU A 53 -19.15 -13.31 -9.02
CA LEU A 53 -18.39 -12.54 -10.00
C LEU A 53 -17.38 -13.37 -10.80
N GLY A 54 -17.07 -14.59 -10.33
CA GLY A 54 -16.12 -15.50 -10.95
C GLY A 54 -14.82 -15.63 -10.14
N ASN A 55 -13.79 -16.20 -10.78
CA ASN A 55 -12.50 -16.39 -10.14
C ASN A 55 -11.80 -15.06 -9.83
N PRO A 56 -10.80 -15.05 -8.93
CA PRO A 56 -10.11 -13.83 -8.51
C PRO A 56 -9.51 -13.01 -9.65
N GLU A 57 -8.92 -13.68 -10.66
CA GLU A 57 -8.32 -13.01 -11.82
C GLU A 57 -9.37 -12.29 -12.66
N LYS A 58 -10.53 -12.90 -12.86
CA LYS A 58 -11.66 -12.27 -13.57
C LYS A 58 -12.14 -11.05 -12.80
N ILE A 59 -12.30 -11.15 -11.49
CA ILE A 59 -12.70 -10.02 -10.64
C ILE A 59 -11.68 -8.88 -10.76
N ALA A 60 -10.39 -9.18 -10.71
CA ALA A 60 -9.32 -8.20 -10.87
C ALA A 60 -9.37 -7.48 -12.23
N GLN A 61 -9.65 -8.21 -13.31
CA GLN A 61 -9.83 -7.62 -14.65
C GLN A 61 -11.05 -6.71 -14.69
N LEU A 62 -12.15 -7.11 -14.06
CA LEU A 62 -13.35 -6.28 -13.96
C LEU A 62 -13.10 -5.00 -13.15
N VAL A 63 -12.34 -5.10 -12.06
CA VAL A 63 -11.89 -3.95 -11.25
C VAL A 63 -11.06 -2.99 -12.11
N LYS A 64 -10.05 -3.50 -12.84
CA LYS A 64 -9.21 -2.67 -13.72
C LYS A 64 -10.06 -1.94 -14.76
N LYS A 65 -10.97 -2.66 -15.42
CA LYS A 65 -11.91 -2.08 -16.39
C LYS A 65 -12.76 -0.99 -15.74
N ARG A 66 -13.36 -1.24 -14.58
CA ARG A 66 -14.21 -0.28 -13.88
C ARG A 66 -13.43 0.98 -13.48
N VAL A 67 -12.21 0.84 -12.98
CA VAL A 67 -11.34 1.98 -12.65
C VAL A 67 -11.07 2.82 -13.89
N HIS A 68 -10.70 2.20 -15.00
CA HIS A 68 -10.48 2.89 -16.26
C HIS A 68 -11.73 3.66 -16.73
N ASP A 69 -12.88 3.00 -16.73
CA ASP A 69 -14.14 3.57 -17.26
C ASP A 69 -14.66 4.73 -16.39
N CYS A 70 -14.49 4.65 -15.05
CA CYS A 70 -15.00 5.68 -14.14
C CYS A 70 -14.03 6.83 -13.85
N SER A 71 -12.77 6.75 -14.30
CA SER A 71 -11.72 7.71 -13.94
C SER A 71 -11.11 8.47 -15.13
N ASP A 72 -11.84 8.58 -16.23
CA ASP A 72 -11.39 9.23 -17.46
C ASP A 72 -10.13 8.56 -18.05
N GLY A 73 -10.04 7.22 -17.95
CA GLY A 73 -8.99 6.41 -18.56
C GLY A 73 -7.74 6.16 -17.69
N LEU A 74 -7.81 6.37 -16.38
CA LEU A 74 -6.69 6.01 -15.50
C LEU A 74 -6.46 4.49 -15.47
N LEU A 75 -5.20 4.11 -15.51
CA LEU A 75 -4.77 2.73 -15.39
C LEU A 75 -4.45 2.39 -13.93
N CYS A 76 -4.75 1.16 -13.51
CA CYS A 76 -4.37 0.67 -12.19
C CYS A 76 -3.66 -0.68 -12.27
N SER A 77 -2.76 -0.92 -11.32
CA SER A 77 -2.11 -2.23 -11.14
C SER A 77 -2.77 -2.97 -9.99
N VAL A 78 -3.12 -4.23 -10.21
CA VAL A 78 -3.79 -5.08 -9.22
C VAL A 78 -2.87 -6.22 -8.81
N GLY A 79 -2.76 -6.43 -7.49
CA GLY A 79 -2.11 -7.58 -6.88
C GLY A 79 -3.16 -8.47 -6.21
N LEU A 80 -3.10 -9.76 -6.47
CA LEU A 80 -3.95 -10.78 -5.84
C LEU A 80 -3.10 -11.67 -4.94
N SER A 81 -3.52 -11.83 -3.69
CA SER A 81 -2.89 -12.75 -2.74
C SER A 81 -3.84 -13.13 -1.61
N GLY A 82 -3.39 -13.98 -0.69
CA GLY A 82 -4.12 -14.38 0.51
C GLY A 82 -4.07 -13.36 1.65
N ASP A 83 -3.23 -12.32 1.56
CA ASP A 83 -3.08 -11.28 2.56
C ASP A 83 -2.78 -9.91 1.95
N LYS A 84 -3.02 -8.84 2.71
CA LYS A 84 -2.88 -7.44 2.25
C LYS A 84 -1.46 -7.09 1.86
N THR A 85 -0.48 -7.48 2.68
CA THR A 85 0.92 -7.12 2.46
C THR A 85 1.45 -7.76 1.18
N THR A 86 1.20 -9.05 0.97
CA THR A 86 1.61 -9.77 -0.23
C THR A 86 0.87 -9.26 -1.46
N ALA A 87 -0.44 -8.96 -1.36
CA ALA A 87 -1.20 -8.37 -2.47
C ALA A 87 -0.65 -7.00 -2.88
N LYS A 88 -0.32 -6.14 -1.90
CA LYS A 88 0.30 -4.83 -2.17
C LYS A 88 1.68 -4.98 -2.82
N TYR A 89 2.48 -5.94 -2.38
CA TYR A 89 3.76 -6.26 -3.02
C TYR A 89 3.54 -6.73 -4.47
N ALA A 90 2.60 -7.65 -4.70
CA ALA A 90 2.27 -8.15 -6.04
C ALA A 90 1.88 -7.02 -7.01
N ALA A 91 1.10 -6.04 -6.54
CA ALA A 91 0.69 -4.89 -7.35
C ALA A 91 1.86 -4.02 -7.84
N LYS A 92 3.02 -4.04 -7.15
CA LYS A 92 4.21 -3.29 -7.57
C LYS A 92 4.98 -3.96 -8.70
N LEU A 93 4.91 -5.29 -8.85
CA LEU A 93 5.81 -6.07 -9.70
C LEU A 93 5.64 -5.79 -11.20
N LYS A 94 4.44 -5.41 -11.62
CA LYS A 94 4.12 -5.16 -13.04
C LYS A 94 3.44 -3.80 -13.19
N LYS A 95 4.06 -2.73 -12.72
CA LYS A 95 3.58 -1.36 -13.00
C LYS A 95 4.12 -0.86 -14.34
N PRO A 96 3.37 -0.03 -15.08
CA PRO A 96 1.96 0.33 -14.89
C PRO A 96 1.00 -0.75 -15.43
N ASP A 97 -0.28 -0.66 -15.05
CA ASP A 97 -1.39 -1.47 -15.58
C ASP A 97 -1.23 -2.99 -15.45
N GLY A 98 -0.46 -3.46 -14.46
CA GLY A 98 -0.22 -4.87 -14.25
C GLY A 98 -1.36 -5.60 -13.53
N LEU A 99 -1.36 -6.92 -13.70
CA LEU A 99 -2.09 -7.87 -12.86
C LEU A 99 -1.11 -8.96 -12.43
N THR A 100 -0.90 -9.10 -11.13
CA THR A 100 0.02 -10.10 -10.58
C THR A 100 -0.69 -10.92 -9.52
N VAL A 101 -0.61 -12.23 -9.66
CA VAL A 101 -1.19 -13.20 -8.72
C VAL A 101 -0.06 -13.88 -7.96
N ILE A 102 -0.09 -13.81 -6.64
CA ILE A 102 0.75 -14.59 -5.74
C ILE A 102 -0.20 -15.43 -4.89
N PRO A 103 -0.41 -16.73 -5.23
CA PRO A 103 -1.29 -17.59 -4.45
C PRO A 103 -0.83 -17.71 -3.00
N PRO A 104 -1.74 -17.89 -2.02
CA PRO A 104 -1.38 -17.97 -0.60
C PRO A 104 -0.27 -18.99 -0.30
N TRP A 105 -0.33 -20.16 -0.94
CA TRP A 105 0.65 -21.23 -0.77
C TRP A 105 2.03 -20.91 -1.37
N ALA A 106 2.12 -19.94 -2.29
CA ALA A 106 3.38 -19.51 -2.90
C ALA A 106 3.98 -18.29 -2.22
N SER A 107 3.22 -17.56 -1.39
CA SER A 107 3.61 -16.27 -0.81
C SER A 107 4.95 -16.33 -0.09
N LYS A 108 5.16 -17.32 0.76
CA LYS A 108 6.41 -17.50 1.51
C LYS A 108 7.62 -17.67 0.57
N ASN A 109 7.49 -18.47 -0.47
CA ASN A 109 8.58 -18.73 -1.42
C ASN A 109 8.87 -17.51 -2.28
N VAL A 110 7.82 -16.81 -2.75
CA VAL A 110 7.98 -15.59 -3.57
C VAL A 110 8.65 -14.49 -2.75
N LEU A 111 8.25 -14.31 -1.48
CA LEU A 111 8.82 -13.28 -0.62
C LEU A 111 10.22 -13.61 -0.11
N HIS A 112 10.66 -14.86 -0.15
CA HIS A 112 11.90 -15.32 0.48
C HIS A 112 13.12 -14.42 0.19
N HIS A 113 13.30 -14.01 -1.05
CA HIS A 113 14.42 -13.16 -1.48
C HIS A 113 14.10 -11.67 -1.56
N VAL A 114 12.89 -11.27 -1.16
CA VAL A 114 12.45 -9.89 -1.20
C VAL A 114 13.05 -9.11 -0.03
N PRO A 115 13.67 -7.94 -0.26
CA PRO A 115 14.12 -7.07 0.82
C PRO A 115 12.97 -6.76 1.78
N VAL A 116 13.20 -6.90 3.08
CA VAL A 116 12.15 -6.63 4.10
C VAL A 116 11.60 -5.21 4.00
N THR A 117 12.41 -4.26 3.56
CA THR A 117 12.04 -2.84 3.36
C THR A 117 11.09 -2.60 2.19
N ASP A 118 10.89 -3.60 1.33
CA ASP A 118 9.92 -3.52 0.23
C ASP A 118 8.49 -3.82 0.68
N LEU A 119 8.35 -4.42 1.87
CA LEU A 119 7.04 -4.65 2.47
C LEU A 119 6.46 -3.34 3.04
N CYS A 120 5.15 -3.19 2.86
CA CYS A 120 4.42 -2.03 3.36
C CYS A 120 4.58 -1.89 4.89
N GLY A 121 4.87 -0.68 5.36
CA GLY A 121 5.03 -0.40 6.78
C GLY A 121 6.44 -0.61 7.34
N ILE A 122 7.37 -1.19 6.59
CA ILE A 122 8.78 -1.35 7.00
C ILE A 122 9.62 -0.20 6.42
N ALA A 123 9.60 0.93 7.12
CA ALA A 123 10.42 2.09 6.79
C ALA A 123 11.83 1.99 7.40
N LYS A 124 12.66 3.02 7.19
CA LYS A 124 14.06 3.08 7.59
C LYS A 124 14.31 2.64 9.05
N GLY A 125 13.49 3.09 10.00
CA GLY A 125 13.69 2.76 11.42
C GLY A 125 13.57 1.27 11.74
N ILE A 126 12.51 0.62 11.19
CA ILE A 126 12.32 -0.82 11.35
C ILE A 126 13.35 -1.58 10.52
N GLY A 127 13.61 -1.13 9.29
CA GLY A 127 14.60 -1.74 8.41
C GLY A 127 16.01 -1.75 9.04
N SER A 128 16.46 -0.64 9.64
CA SER A 128 17.75 -0.59 10.35
C SER A 128 17.79 -1.54 11.55
N PHE A 129 16.73 -1.60 12.35
CA PHE A 129 16.62 -2.52 13.47
C PHE A 129 16.74 -4.00 13.05
N LEU A 130 16.13 -4.36 11.91
CA LEU A 130 16.20 -5.70 11.32
C LEU A 130 17.60 -5.99 10.78
N ALA A 131 18.21 -5.06 10.05
CA ALA A 131 19.54 -5.19 9.47
C ALA A 131 20.64 -5.41 10.55
N GLU A 132 20.54 -4.70 11.69
CA GLU A 132 21.43 -4.89 12.85
C GLU A 132 21.38 -6.32 13.43
N ARG A 133 20.35 -7.09 13.06
CA ARG A 133 20.11 -8.47 13.50
C ARG A 133 20.25 -9.49 12.37
N GLY A 134 20.85 -9.07 11.25
CA GLY A 134 21.11 -9.94 10.10
C GLY A 134 19.88 -10.25 9.25
N VAL A 135 18.78 -9.47 9.39
CA VAL A 135 17.57 -9.64 8.59
C VAL A 135 17.51 -8.58 7.50
N TYR A 136 17.83 -8.97 6.28
CA TYR A 136 17.83 -8.12 5.09
C TYR A 136 16.71 -8.47 4.11
N VAL A 137 16.43 -9.76 3.97
CA VAL A 137 15.33 -10.27 3.14
C VAL A 137 14.28 -10.98 3.99
N CYS A 138 13.10 -11.14 3.43
CA CYS A 138 11.97 -11.76 4.16
C CYS A 138 12.31 -13.18 4.65
N GLY A 139 13.10 -13.94 3.89
CA GLY A 139 13.55 -15.27 4.29
C GLY A 139 14.41 -15.30 5.55
N ASP A 140 15.15 -14.24 5.85
CA ASP A 140 15.97 -14.15 7.07
C ASP A 140 15.11 -14.03 8.34
N MET A 141 13.86 -13.56 8.21
CA MET A 141 12.95 -13.33 9.33
C MET A 141 12.71 -14.59 10.17
N GLN A 142 12.77 -15.76 9.57
CA GLN A 142 12.62 -17.04 10.28
C GLN A 142 13.70 -17.28 11.34
N ASN A 143 14.88 -16.66 11.19
CA ASN A 143 16.00 -16.77 12.12
C ASN A 143 15.88 -15.79 13.29
N LEU A 144 14.96 -14.82 13.23
CA LEU A 144 14.73 -13.85 14.30
C LEU A 144 13.52 -14.28 15.14
N PRO A 145 13.69 -14.55 16.45
CA PRO A 145 12.55 -14.87 17.31
C PRO A 145 11.52 -13.74 17.32
N ILE A 146 10.24 -14.08 17.12
CA ILE A 146 9.13 -13.12 17.11
C ILE A 146 9.08 -12.24 18.36
N GLY A 147 9.53 -12.77 19.52
CA GLY A 147 9.60 -12.06 20.79
C GLY A 147 10.50 -10.82 20.73
N VAL A 148 11.56 -10.84 19.91
CA VAL A 148 12.48 -9.70 19.75
C VAL A 148 11.75 -8.51 19.12
N LEU A 149 10.96 -8.77 18.06
CA LEU A 149 10.14 -7.75 17.41
C LEU A 149 8.98 -7.30 18.31
N ALA A 150 8.34 -8.25 18.98
CA ALA A 150 7.24 -7.96 19.90
C ALA A 150 7.69 -7.06 21.07
N LYS A 151 8.86 -7.30 21.65
CA LYS A 151 9.43 -6.48 22.72
C LYS A 151 9.70 -5.04 22.26
N ARG A 152 10.14 -4.84 21.01
CA ARG A 152 10.51 -3.51 20.50
C ARG A 152 9.33 -2.74 19.92
N PHE A 153 8.42 -3.41 19.22
CA PHE A 153 7.36 -2.80 18.43
C PHE A 153 5.94 -3.25 18.80
N GLY A 154 5.78 -4.06 19.85
CA GLY A 154 4.48 -4.56 20.28
C GLY A 154 3.80 -5.44 19.21
N ASN A 155 2.49 -5.24 19.03
CA ASN A 155 1.70 -6.00 18.05
C ASN A 155 2.14 -5.73 16.61
N LEU A 156 2.61 -4.52 16.31
CA LEU A 156 3.19 -4.22 15.00
C LEU A 156 4.40 -5.12 14.70
N GLY A 157 5.27 -5.34 15.70
CA GLY A 157 6.42 -6.23 15.55
C GLY A 157 6.03 -7.68 15.27
N ARG A 158 4.99 -8.19 15.97
CA ARG A 158 4.43 -9.52 15.66
C ARG A 158 3.89 -9.61 14.25
N ARG A 159 3.11 -8.60 13.84
CA ARG A 159 2.57 -8.53 12.48
C ARG A 159 3.67 -8.54 11.42
N ILE A 160 4.72 -7.73 11.58
CA ILE A 160 5.86 -7.67 10.64
C ILE A 160 6.51 -9.04 10.46
N TRP A 161 6.62 -9.82 11.55
CA TRP A 161 7.19 -11.16 11.50
C TRP A 161 6.36 -12.09 10.59
N PHE A 162 5.03 -12.03 10.68
CA PHE A 162 4.12 -12.78 9.82
C PHE A 162 4.10 -12.25 8.38
N MET A 163 4.09 -10.92 8.20
CA MET A 163 4.12 -10.29 6.88
C MET A 163 5.30 -10.78 6.03
N ALA A 164 6.49 -10.90 6.62
CA ALA A 164 7.67 -11.41 5.92
C ALA A 164 7.54 -12.87 5.47
N GLN A 165 6.58 -13.60 6.00
CA GLN A 165 6.30 -14.99 5.61
C GLN A 165 5.09 -15.11 4.68
N GLY A 166 4.49 -13.99 4.24
CA GLY A 166 3.28 -13.99 3.44
C GLY A 166 2.04 -14.43 4.21
N LEU A 167 1.98 -14.09 5.49
CA LEU A 167 0.92 -14.46 6.42
C LEU A 167 0.46 -13.23 7.23
N ASP A 168 0.30 -12.07 6.60
CA ASP A 168 -0.19 -10.87 7.30
C ASP A 168 -1.57 -11.15 7.91
N PRO A 169 -1.69 -11.14 9.26
CA PRO A 169 -2.93 -11.49 9.93
C PRO A 169 -3.98 -10.38 9.90
N GLU A 170 -3.63 -9.21 9.40
CA GLU A 170 -4.54 -8.06 9.42
C GLU A 170 -5.60 -8.18 8.31
N PRO A 171 -6.89 -8.27 8.68
CA PRO A 171 -7.97 -8.32 7.70
C PRO A 171 -8.14 -6.99 6.98
N VAL A 172 -8.89 -6.99 5.89
CA VAL A 172 -9.39 -5.77 5.25
C VAL A 172 -10.29 -5.03 6.25
N ASN A 173 -9.93 -3.78 6.59
CA ASN A 173 -10.62 -2.98 7.57
C ASN A 173 -11.57 -1.98 6.89
N ILE A 174 -12.86 -2.21 7.01
CA ILE A 174 -13.91 -1.33 6.47
C ILE A 174 -14.21 -0.11 7.36
N ASN A 175 -13.73 -0.14 8.60
CA ASN A 175 -13.99 0.92 9.58
C ASN A 175 -12.87 1.96 9.54
N VAL A 176 -13.17 3.15 9.06
CA VAL A 176 -12.27 4.29 9.16
C VAL A 176 -12.35 4.85 10.57
N ALA A 177 -11.30 4.67 11.37
CA ALA A 177 -11.22 5.29 12.68
C ALA A 177 -11.14 6.82 12.54
N PRO A 178 -11.76 7.59 13.45
CA PRO A 178 -11.63 9.04 13.43
C PRO A 178 -10.14 9.44 13.56
N PRO A 179 -9.71 10.50 12.87
CA PRO A 179 -8.33 10.95 12.93
C PRO A 179 -7.96 11.38 14.35
N LYS A 180 -6.83 10.88 14.85
CA LYS A 180 -6.31 11.24 16.19
C LYS A 180 -5.74 12.65 16.25
N SER A 181 -5.38 13.22 15.11
CA SER A 181 -4.83 14.57 14.98
C SER A 181 -5.15 15.13 13.60
N ILE A 182 -5.25 16.44 13.51
CA ILE A 182 -5.37 17.18 12.25
C ILE A 182 -4.09 18.01 12.13
N GLY A 183 -3.39 17.86 11.03
CA GLY A 183 -2.18 18.62 10.74
C GLY A 183 -2.24 19.23 9.34
N HIS A 184 -1.64 20.40 9.19
CA HIS A 184 -1.45 21.04 7.89
C HIS A 184 0.04 21.32 7.69
N GLY A 185 0.57 20.92 6.54
CA GLY A 185 1.96 21.20 6.16
C GLY A 185 2.02 21.96 4.85
N LYS A 186 2.90 22.95 4.79
CA LYS A 186 3.17 23.71 3.57
C LYS A 186 4.66 23.75 3.30
N VAL A 187 5.04 23.46 2.07
CA VAL A 187 6.43 23.58 1.63
C VAL A 187 6.71 25.06 1.35
N MET A 188 7.66 25.61 2.09
CA MET A 188 8.10 26.98 1.87
C MET A 188 9.11 27.07 0.71
N PRO A 189 9.32 28.28 0.13
CA PRO A 189 10.36 28.48 -0.85
C PRO A 189 11.73 28.02 -0.34
N PRO A 190 12.62 27.52 -1.22
CA PRO A 190 13.95 27.09 -0.83
C PRO A 190 14.71 28.22 -0.10
N ASN A 191 15.48 27.84 0.93
CA ASN A 191 16.31 28.75 1.74
C ASN A 191 15.57 29.84 2.51
N THR A 192 14.24 29.69 2.73
CA THR A 192 13.47 30.62 3.60
C THR A 192 13.95 30.51 5.04
N LYS A 193 14.68 31.54 5.52
CA LYS A 193 15.20 31.67 6.89
C LYS A 193 14.58 32.84 7.65
N ASP A 194 13.86 33.72 6.95
CA ASP A 194 13.22 34.91 7.51
C ASP A 194 12.00 34.51 8.35
N ILE A 195 12.03 34.86 9.64
CA ILE A 195 10.97 34.56 10.59
C ILE A 195 9.64 35.25 10.25
N TYR A 196 9.68 36.42 9.62
CA TYR A 196 8.48 37.13 9.21
C TYR A 196 7.80 36.43 8.02
N ILE A 197 8.58 35.93 7.05
CA ILE A 197 8.06 35.12 5.97
C ILE A 197 7.48 33.81 6.51
N ILE A 198 8.17 33.17 7.46
CA ILE A 198 7.69 31.95 8.10
C ILE A 198 6.33 32.17 8.77
N LYS A 199 6.17 33.26 9.52
CA LYS A 199 4.92 33.61 10.21
C LYS A 199 3.71 33.83 9.28
N VAL A 200 3.93 34.22 8.03
CA VAL A 200 2.84 34.38 7.04
C VAL A 200 2.26 33.04 6.59
N PHE A 201 2.98 31.92 6.81
CA PHE A 201 2.54 30.58 6.43
C PHE A 201 1.89 29.78 7.57
N PHE A 202 1.89 30.32 8.79
CA PHE A 202 1.24 29.78 9.98
C PHE A 202 0.10 30.68 10.42
#